data_f130f73e483af0f2815c7b3e812538da
#
_entry.id   f130f73e483af0f2815c7b3e812538da
#
_cell.length_a   1.000
_cell.length_b   1.000
_cell.length_c   1.000
_cell.angle_alpha   90.00
_cell.angle_beta   90.00
_cell.angle_gamma   90.00
#
_symmetry.space_group_name_H-M   'P 1'
#
loop_
_entity.id
_entity.type
_entity.pdbx_description
1 polymer ?
#
loop_
_entity_poly.entity_id
_entity_poly.type
_entity_poly.pdbx_seq_one_letter_code
_entity_poly.pdbx_strand_id
1 'polypeptide(L)'
;KPMVIVPYQLDNNDMKMWTDPAMTPEQWLAYAKRNFDQVYREGVEGNPKMMSLGLHLRIIGRPGRIWALEEFFAHVRKHDGVWVTTRKAIADHFAGLGA
;
A
#
# COMPACT_ATOMS: atom_id res chain seq x y z
N LYS A 1 -19.65 21.33 1.85
CA LYS A 1 -19.35 19.93 2.19
C LYS A 1 -17.86 19.79 2.48
N PRO A 2 -17.48 19.21 3.63
CA PRO A 2 -16.07 19.00 3.90
C PRO A 2 -15.47 18.03 2.89
N MET A 3 -14.21 18.28 2.54
CA MET A 3 -13.47 17.44 1.60
C MET A 3 -12.41 16.66 2.36
N VAL A 4 -12.35 15.36 2.09
CA VAL A 4 -11.33 14.50 2.66
C VAL A 4 -10.23 14.27 1.62
N ILE A 5 -9.00 14.58 1.98
CA ILE A 5 -7.85 14.39 1.11
C ILE A 5 -7.16 13.08 1.46
N VAL A 6 -7.00 12.19 0.45
CA VAL A 6 -6.33 10.91 0.63
C VAL A 6 -5.05 10.95 -0.21
N PRO A 7 -3.89 11.18 0.43
CA PRO A 7 -2.64 11.37 -0.31
C PRO A 7 -2.06 10.08 -0.88
N TYR A 8 -1.26 10.22 -1.92
CA TYR A 8 -0.43 9.13 -2.44
C TYR A 8 0.84 9.00 -1.62
N GLN A 9 1.36 7.78 -1.57
CA GLN A 9 2.69 7.53 -1.01
C GLN A 9 3.68 7.39 -2.17
N LEU A 10 4.70 8.23 -2.20
CA LEU A 10 5.67 8.24 -3.29
C LEU A 10 6.65 7.06 -3.21
N ASP A 11 6.97 6.62 -2.01
CA ASP A 11 7.93 5.54 -1.79
C ASP A 11 7.32 4.16 -2.05
N ASN A 12 6.01 4.03 -1.84
CA ASN A 12 5.30 2.75 -1.94
C ASN A 12 4.65 2.63 -3.32
N ASN A 13 5.48 2.69 -4.35
CA ASN A 13 5.04 2.78 -5.74
C ASN A 13 5.92 1.90 -6.63
N ASP A 14 5.30 1.21 -7.59
CA ASP A 14 6.03 0.34 -8.50
C ASP A 14 6.98 1.09 -9.43
N MET A 15 6.83 2.42 -9.55
CA MET A 15 7.80 3.25 -10.30
C MET A 15 9.21 3.12 -9.75
N LYS A 16 9.37 2.69 -8.51
CA LYS A 16 10.69 2.44 -7.92
C LYS A 16 11.45 1.33 -8.64
N MET A 17 10.76 0.48 -9.38
CA MET A 17 11.39 -0.55 -10.21
C MET A 17 11.75 -0.03 -11.60
N TRP A 18 11.34 1.19 -11.93
CA TRP A 18 11.52 1.76 -13.26
C TRP A 18 12.47 2.95 -13.27
N THR A 19 12.45 3.79 -12.25
CA THR A 19 13.29 4.98 -12.17
C THR A 19 14.68 4.66 -11.61
N ASP A 20 15.71 5.38 -12.09
CA ASP A 20 17.08 5.17 -11.66
C ASP A 20 17.39 5.82 -10.31
N PRO A 21 18.02 5.10 -9.36
CA PRO A 21 18.40 3.69 -9.41
C PRO A 21 17.17 2.78 -9.24
N ALA A 22 17.01 1.83 -10.14
CA ALA A 22 15.83 0.97 -10.16
C ALA A 22 15.93 -0.14 -9.11
N MET A 23 14.84 -0.38 -8.40
CA MET A 23 14.74 -1.53 -7.51
C MET A 23 14.44 -2.80 -8.30
N THR A 24 15.00 -3.92 -7.87
CA THR A 24 14.55 -5.21 -8.37
C THR A 24 13.17 -5.52 -7.79
N PRO A 25 12.41 -6.46 -8.40
CA PRO A 25 11.14 -6.88 -7.81
C PRO A 25 11.30 -7.38 -6.38
N GLU A 26 12.39 -8.07 -6.08
CA GLU A 26 12.69 -8.54 -4.72
C GLU A 26 12.89 -7.39 -3.75
N GLN A 27 13.62 -6.36 -4.15
CA GLN A 27 13.85 -5.18 -3.31
C GLN A 27 12.55 -4.41 -3.09
N TRP A 28 11.75 -4.23 -4.14
CA TRP A 28 10.46 -3.56 -4.04
C TRP A 28 9.52 -4.31 -3.09
N LEU A 29 9.47 -5.63 -3.23
CA LEU A 29 8.64 -6.48 -2.38
C LEU A 29 9.06 -6.38 -0.91
N ALA A 30 10.36 -6.45 -0.64
CA ALA A 30 10.88 -6.35 0.72
C ALA A 30 10.54 -4.98 1.34
N TYR A 31 10.67 -3.92 0.58
CA TYR A 31 10.34 -2.57 1.05
C TYR A 31 8.85 -2.44 1.34
N ALA A 32 8.00 -2.92 0.43
CA ALA A 32 6.55 -2.86 0.59
C ALA A 32 6.09 -3.65 1.83
N LYS A 33 6.67 -4.84 2.03
CA LYS A 33 6.36 -5.65 3.21
C LYS A 33 6.75 -4.96 4.51
N ARG A 34 7.92 -4.31 4.54
CA ARG A 34 8.37 -3.58 5.72
C ARG A 34 7.49 -2.39 6.03
N ASN A 35 7.05 -1.66 5.01
CA ASN A 35 6.09 -0.58 5.18
C ASN A 35 4.79 -1.10 5.79
N PHE A 36 4.28 -2.19 5.23
CA PHE A 36 3.05 -2.81 5.73
C PHE A 36 3.22 -3.26 7.19
N ASP A 37 4.31 -3.94 7.50
CA ASP A 37 4.56 -4.45 8.84
C ASP A 37 4.62 -3.34 9.87
N GLN A 38 5.26 -2.22 9.54
CA GLN A 38 5.36 -1.07 10.44
C GLN A 38 3.99 -0.43 10.68
N VAL A 39 3.23 -0.21 9.60
CA VAL A 39 1.89 0.39 9.71
C VAL A 39 0.95 -0.54 10.49
N TYR A 40 1.06 -1.84 10.25
CA TYR A 40 0.25 -2.83 10.94
C TYR A 40 0.55 -2.84 12.45
N ARG A 41 1.82 -2.81 12.81
CA ARG A 41 2.23 -2.79 14.22
C ARG A 41 1.70 -1.53 14.91
N GLU A 42 1.77 -0.38 14.26
CA GLU A 42 1.24 0.87 14.82
C GLU A 42 -0.27 0.79 15.02
N GLY A 43 -0.98 0.13 14.10
CA GLY A 43 -2.42 -0.10 14.23
C GLY A 43 -2.77 -0.98 15.41
N VAL A 44 -2.01 -2.05 15.61
CA VAL A 44 -2.19 -2.97 16.75
C VAL A 44 -1.94 -2.25 18.08
N GLU A 45 -1.01 -1.30 18.09
CA GLU A 45 -0.71 -0.50 19.28
C GLU A 45 -1.75 0.60 19.55
N GLY A 46 -2.81 0.67 18.76
CA GLY A 46 -3.89 1.61 18.98
C GLY A 46 -3.81 2.89 18.14
N ASN A 47 -2.95 2.92 17.14
CA ASN A 47 -2.77 4.08 16.27
C ASN A 47 -2.92 3.66 14.80
N PRO A 48 -4.15 3.34 14.36
CA PRO A 48 -4.36 2.82 13.01
C PRO A 48 -3.99 3.83 11.94
N LYS A 49 -3.40 3.34 10.88
CA LYS A 49 -2.91 4.15 9.76
C LYS A 49 -3.36 3.58 8.42
N MET A 50 -3.32 4.44 7.43
CA MET A 50 -3.60 4.07 6.05
C MET A 50 -2.28 3.90 5.31
N MET A 51 -2.26 2.94 4.40
CA MET A 51 -1.15 2.73 3.49
C MET A 51 -1.71 2.63 2.07
N SER A 52 -1.05 3.23 1.11
CA SER A 52 -1.41 3.05 -0.29
C SER A 52 -0.22 2.50 -1.08
N LEU A 53 -0.53 1.69 -2.09
CA LEU A 53 0.45 1.09 -2.96
C LEU A 53 0.16 1.55 -4.38
N GLY A 54 1.05 2.35 -4.95
CA GLY A 54 0.88 2.87 -6.31
C GLY A 54 1.34 1.86 -7.35
N LEU A 55 0.49 1.55 -8.30
CA LEU A 55 0.74 0.52 -9.31
C LEU A 55 0.48 1.04 -10.71
N HIS A 56 1.31 0.60 -11.65
CA HIS A 56 1.16 0.89 -13.08
C HIS A 56 1.21 -0.43 -13.85
N LEU A 57 0.22 -0.70 -14.68
CA LEU A 57 0.15 -1.96 -15.42
C LEU A 57 1.41 -2.22 -16.26
N ARG A 58 1.98 -1.18 -16.85
CA ARG A 58 3.18 -1.31 -17.67
C ARG A 58 4.43 -1.68 -16.87
N ILE A 59 4.37 -1.58 -15.54
CA ILE A 59 5.49 -1.90 -14.66
C ILE A 59 5.23 -3.20 -13.91
N ILE A 60 4.28 -3.18 -12.96
CA ILE A 60 4.03 -4.35 -12.12
C ILE A 60 3.29 -5.47 -12.84
N GLY A 61 2.57 -5.14 -13.92
CA GLY A 61 1.81 -6.12 -14.68
C GLY A 61 2.65 -7.01 -15.60
N ARG A 62 3.97 -6.81 -15.65
CA ARG A 62 4.84 -7.62 -16.50
C ARG A 62 5.12 -8.99 -15.86
N PRO A 63 5.29 -10.04 -16.70
CA PRO A 63 5.47 -11.41 -16.18
C PRO A 63 6.64 -11.55 -15.20
N GLY A 64 7.70 -10.78 -15.39
CA GLY A 64 8.87 -10.84 -14.50
C GLY A 64 8.69 -10.10 -13.19
N ARG A 65 7.58 -9.39 -12.99
CA ARG A 65 7.36 -8.56 -11.80
C ARG A 65 6.05 -8.87 -11.07
N ILE A 66 5.04 -9.37 -11.76
CA ILE A 66 3.71 -9.57 -11.17
C ILE A 66 3.73 -10.50 -9.95
N TRP A 67 4.66 -11.43 -9.89
CA TRP A 67 4.80 -12.33 -8.75
C TRP A 67 5.04 -11.55 -7.44
N ALA A 68 5.73 -10.41 -7.51
CA ALA A 68 6.01 -9.60 -6.32
C ALA A 68 4.71 -9.03 -5.74
N LEU A 69 3.79 -8.61 -6.60
CA LEU A 69 2.48 -8.13 -6.15
C LEU A 69 1.67 -9.24 -5.51
N GLU A 70 1.69 -10.44 -6.11
CA GLU A 70 1.01 -11.61 -5.56
C GLU A 70 1.55 -11.97 -4.18
N GLU A 71 2.88 -11.95 -4.02
CA GLU A 71 3.53 -12.22 -2.74
C GLU A 71 3.18 -11.16 -1.70
N PHE A 72 3.10 -9.89 -2.10
CA PHE A 72 2.71 -8.83 -1.19
C PHE A 72 1.29 -9.05 -0.66
N PHE A 73 0.34 -9.36 -1.54
CA PHE A 73 -1.03 -9.63 -1.11
C PHE A 73 -1.14 -10.89 -0.26
N ALA A 74 -0.34 -11.91 -0.55
CA ALA A 74 -0.27 -13.10 0.30
C ALA A 74 0.21 -12.75 1.70
N HIS A 75 1.18 -11.84 1.81
CA HIS A 75 1.67 -11.37 3.10
C HIS A 75 0.60 -10.60 3.86
N VAL A 76 -0.12 -9.71 3.18
CA VAL A 76 -1.20 -8.92 3.79
C VAL A 76 -2.30 -9.83 4.34
N ARG A 77 -2.65 -10.88 3.59
CA ARG A 77 -3.73 -11.80 3.99
C ARG A 77 -3.42 -12.64 5.23
N LYS A 78 -2.16 -12.69 5.65
CA LYS A 78 -1.77 -13.39 6.89
C LYS A 78 -2.11 -12.60 8.15
N HIS A 79 -2.58 -11.37 8.02
CA HIS A 79 -2.80 -10.47 9.15
C HIS A 79 -4.28 -10.16 9.30
N ASP A 80 -4.78 -10.23 10.54
CA ASP A 80 -6.18 -9.88 10.86
C ASP A 80 -6.29 -8.36 11.04
N GLY A 81 -7.50 -7.84 10.80
CA GLY A 81 -7.78 -6.43 11.06
C GLY A 81 -7.28 -5.48 9.99
N VAL A 82 -6.97 -6.00 8.80
CA VAL A 82 -6.56 -5.19 7.67
C VAL A 82 -7.74 -4.98 6.74
N TRP A 83 -8.00 -3.71 6.42
CA TRP A 83 -9.08 -3.33 5.50
C TRP A 83 -8.46 -2.92 4.16
N VAL A 84 -8.59 -3.79 3.17
CA VAL A 84 -8.14 -3.51 1.79
C VAL A 84 -9.33 -2.97 1.01
N THR A 85 -9.25 -1.71 0.60
CA THR A 85 -10.41 -1.03 0.02
C THR A 85 -9.98 0.10 -0.91
N THR A 86 -10.95 0.86 -1.38
CA THR A 86 -10.72 2.02 -2.23
C THR A 86 -10.47 3.27 -1.39
N ARG A 87 -9.88 4.29 -2.01
CA ARG A 87 -9.69 5.60 -1.37
C ARG A 87 -11.02 6.25 -1.04
N LYS A 88 -12.01 6.09 -1.91
CA LYS A 88 -13.34 6.65 -1.67
C LYS A 88 -13.94 6.07 -0.39
N ALA A 89 -13.85 4.76 -0.20
CA ALA A 89 -14.39 4.12 0.99
C ALA A 89 -13.68 4.61 2.26
N ILE A 90 -12.36 4.82 2.19
CA ILE A 90 -11.60 5.37 3.32
C ILE A 90 -12.04 6.80 3.60
N ALA A 91 -12.17 7.63 2.57
CA ALA A 91 -12.63 9.02 2.73
C ALA A 91 -14.02 9.08 3.36
N ASP A 92 -14.93 8.23 2.90
CA ASP A 92 -16.28 8.16 3.43
C ASP A 92 -16.29 7.74 4.89
N HIS A 93 -15.39 6.80 5.25
CA HIS A 93 -15.25 6.37 6.64
C HIS A 93 -14.82 7.53 7.54
N PHE A 94 -13.81 8.28 7.14
CA PHE A 94 -13.36 9.45 7.90
C PHE A 94 -14.44 10.52 8.04
N ALA A 95 -15.17 10.79 6.97
CA ALA A 95 -16.27 11.74 7.01
C ALA A 95 -17.34 11.27 8.00
N GLY A 96 -17.60 9.97 8.05
CA GLY A 96 -18.57 9.37 8.98
C GLY A 96 -18.16 9.44 10.44
N LEU A 97 -16.88 9.70 10.73
CA LEU A 97 -16.40 9.89 12.10
C LEU A 97 -16.65 11.29 12.63
N GLY A 98 -17.28 12.14 11.85
CA GLY A 98 -17.65 13.49 12.28
C GLY A 98 -16.49 14.49 12.24
N ALA A 99 -15.43 14.13 11.56
CA ALA A 99 -14.28 15.00 11.42
C ALA A 99 -14.54 16.14 10.44
#